data_ed825004723ab6592411e55624cdf983
#
_entry.id   ed825004723ab6592411e55624cdf983
#
_cell.length_a   1.000
_cell.length_b   1.000
_cell.length_c   1.000
_cell.angle_alpha   90.00
_cell.angle_beta   90.00
_cell.angle_gamma   90.00
#
_symmetry.space_group_name_H-M   'P 1'
#
loop_
_entity.id
_entity.type
_entity.pdbx_description
1 polymer ?
#
loop_
_entity_poly.entity_id
_entity_poly.type
_entity_poly.pdbx_seq_one_letter_code
_entity_poly.pdbx_strand_id
1 'polypeptide(L)'
;MTVKLLLLQQNPNEYLIGSLTELDEEPALFVQNCYKIVECAEYGADPENLVSRAHTLENDHVKLSARKVDEGSKDWYVYEYVILEKFPKYSDQRDLFLTTDSIFTILDPTEEILKLYNRCLGS
;
A
#
# COMPACT_ATOMS: atom_id res chain seq x y z
N MET A 1 -1.83 9.78 17.86
CA MET A 1 -1.50 9.42 16.46
C MET A 1 -2.02 8.02 16.16
N THR A 2 -2.72 7.89 15.08
CA THR A 2 -3.34 6.61 14.70
C THR A 2 -3.03 6.34 13.23
N VAL A 3 -2.65 5.11 12.91
CA VAL A 3 -2.42 4.71 11.52
C VAL A 3 -3.76 4.50 10.83
N LYS A 4 -3.98 5.16 9.71
CA LYS A 4 -5.22 5.12 8.95
C LYS A 4 -4.94 4.96 7.46
N LEU A 5 -5.92 4.38 6.77
CA LEU A 5 -5.99 4.42 5.31
C LEU A 5 -6.75 5.68 4.90
N LEU A 6 -6.27 6.31 3.84
CA LEU A 6 -6.86 7.53 3.32
C LEU A 6 -7.16 7.36 1.83
N LEU A 7 -8.35 7.77 1.44
CA LEU A 7 -8.72 7.90 0.03
C LEU A 7 -8.95 9.39 -0.24
N LEU A 8 -8.27 9.91 -1.25
CA LEU A 8 -8.38 11.31 -1.62
C LEU A 8 -9.48 11.51 -2.65
N GLN A 9 -10.12 12.69 -2.62
CA GLN A 9 -11.19 13.03 -3.56
C GLN A 9 -10.77 12.90 -5.02
N GLN A 10 -9.53 13.30 -5.33
CA GLN A 10 -9.01 13.28 -6.70
C GLN A 10 -8.67 11.88 -7.19
N ASN A 11 -8.35 10.96 -6.29
CA ASN A 11 -7.97 9.58 -6.62
C ASN A 11 -8.59 8.60 -5.64
N PRO A 12 -9.94 8.40 -5.70
CA PRO A 12 -10.61 7.56 -4.71
C PRO A 12 -10.30 6.07 -4.83
N ASN A 13 -9.59 5.66 -5.89
CA ASN A 13 -9.18 4.27 -6.09
C ASN A 13 -7.77 3.98 -5.57
N GLU A 14 -7.04 5.00 -5.13
CA GLU A 14 -5.70 4.83 -4.58
C GLU A 14 -5.74 4.97 -3.07
N TYR A 15 -5.16 3.97 -2.39
CA TYR A 15 -5.09 3.97 -0.93
C TYR A 15 -3.75 4.52 -0.46
N LEU A 16 -3.83 5.52 0.41
CA LEU A 16 -2.67 6.00 1.16
C LEU A 16 -2.75 5.46 2.58
N ILE A 17 -1.60 5.29 3.21
CA ILE A 17 -1.51 4.88 4.62
C ILE A 17 -0.51 5.76 5.34
N GLY A 18 -0.84 6.19 6.55
CA GLY A 18 0.03 7.01 7.34
C GLY A 18 -0.47 7.19 8.76
N SER A 19 0.35 7.79 9.59
CA SER A 19 -0.02 8.14 10.96
C SER A 19 -0.71 9.48 10.94
N LEU A 20 -1.98 9.49 11.33
CA LEU A 20 -2.86 10.64 11.20
C LEU A 20 -3.00 11.38 12.53
N THR A 21 -2.86 12.68 12.50
CA THR A 21 -3.15 13.59 13.61
C THR A 21 -4.13 14.66 13.14
N GLU A 22 -5.22 14.82 13.86
CA GLU A 22 -6.16 15.90 13.60
C GLU A 22 -5.64 17.18 14.23
N LEU A 23 -5.76 18.29 13.49
CA LEU A 23 -5.36 19.60 13.93
C LEU A 23 -6.60 20.48 14.18
N ASP A 24 -6.50 21.37 15.14
CA ASP A 24 -7.60 22.28 15.50
C ASP A 24 -7.85 23.36 14.46
N GLU A 25 -6.84 23.67 13.65
CA GLU A 25 -6.90 24.71 12.62
C GLU A 25 -6.52 24.15 11.26
N GLU A 26 -6.94 24.81 10.19
CA GLU A 26 -6.55 24.42 8.83
C GLU A 26 -5.05 24.63 8.58
N PRO A 27 -4.36 23.71 7.86
CA PRO A 27 -4.91 22.47 7.33
C PRO A 27 -5.23 21.49 8.47
N ALA A 28 -6.37 20.81 8.37
CA ALA A 28 -6.95 20.08 9.50
C ALA A 28 -6.30 18.73 9.81
N LEU A 29 -5.53 18.19 8.88
CA LEU A 29 -4.96 16.85 9.03
C LEU A 29 -3.47 16.85 8.74
N PHE A 30 -2.73 16.21 9.65
CA PHE A 30 -1.30 16.00 9.49
C PHE A 30 -1.05 14.50 9.37
N VAL A 31 -0.47 14.08 8.24
CA VAL A 31 -0.20 12.67 7.95
C VAL A 31 1.32 12.47 7.93
N GLN A 32 1.82 11.65 8.84
CA GLN A 32 3.24 11.35 8.94
C GLN A 32 3.56 10.00 8.32
N ASN A 33 4.73 9.92 7.70
CA ASN A 33 5.25 8.70 7.09
C ASN A 33 4.25 8.09 6.11
N CYS A 34 3.82 8.88 5.14
CA CYS A 34 2.80 8.47 4.18
C CYS A 34 3.37 7.53 3.12
N TYR A 35 2.64 6.46 2.83
CA TYR A 35 2.93 5.52 1.76
C TYR A 35 1.67 5.32 0.93
N LYS A 36 1.87 4.91 -0.31
CA LYS A 36 0.81 4.50 -1.22
C LYS A 36 0.81 2.98 -1.28
N ILE A 37 -0.37 2.37 -1.22
CA ILE A 37 -0.53 0.93 -1.39
C ILE A 37 -0.61 0.63 -2.88
N VAL A 38 0.29 -0.24 -3.35
CA VAL A 38 0.37 -0.61 -4.77
C VAL A 38 0.12 -2.10 -4.92
N GLU A 39 -0.83 -2.46 -5.77
CA GLU A 39 -1.10 -3.84 -6.11
C GLU A 39 -0.17 -4.31 -7.21
N CYS A 40 0.41 -5.48 -7.01
CA CYS A 40 1.36 -6.10 -7.94
C CYS A 40 0.92 -7.51 -8.27
N ALA A 41 1.34 -8.01 -9.42
CA ALA A 41 1.09 -9.38 -9.83
C ALA A 41 2.30 -9.95 -10.53
N GLU A 42 2.62 -11.21 -10.20
CA GLU A 42 3.64 -11.99 -10.88
C GLU A 42 2.99 -13.18 -11.58
N TYR A 43 3.43 -13.47 -12.78
CA TYR A 43 2.89 -14.54 -13.61
C TYR A 43 4.00 -15.50 -14.01
N GLY A 44 3.70 -16.79 -14.04
CA GLY A 44 4.70 -17.76 -14.49
C GLY A 44 4.24 -19.20 -14.32
N ALA A 45 5.07 -20.12 -14.82
CA ALA A 45 4.81 -21.55 -14.75
C ALA A 45 5.23 -22.18 -13.42
N ASP A 46 6.09 -21.51 -12.65
CA ASP A 46 6.59 -22.04 -11.38
C ASP A 46 6.17 -21.11 -10.23
N PRO A 47 5.24 -21.57 -9.37
CA PRO A 47 4.74 -20.74 -8.28
C PRO A 47 5.83 -20.33 -7.27
N GLU A 48 6.86 -21.15 -7.07
CA GLU A 48 7.96 -20.79 -6.16
C GLU A 48 8.77 -19.61 -6.69
N ASN A 49 8.98 -19.53 -7.99
CA ASN A 49 9.64 -18.39 -8.61
C ASN A 49 8.84 -17.10 -8.46
N LEU A 50 7.50 -17.18 -8.52
CA LEU A 50 6.66 -16.00 -8.36
C LEU A 50 6.80 -15.40 -6.95
N VAL A 51 6.80 -16.25 -5.94
CA VAL A 51 7.01 -15.83 -4.56
C VAL A 51 8.40 -15.23 -4.39
N SER A 52 9.42 -15.87 -4.98
CA SER A 52 10.80 -15.36 -4.91
C SER A 52 10.93 -14.00 -5.56
N ARG A 53 10.27 -13.78 -6.69
CA ARG A 53 10.28 -12.47 -7.35
C ARG A 53 9.63 -11.40 -6.50
N ALA A 54 8.53 -11.71 -5.82
CA ALA A 54 7.90 -10.79 -4.90
C ALA A 54 8.82 -10.42 -3.72
N HIS A 55 9.58 -11.40 -3.22
CA HIS A 55 10.52 -11.18 -2.12
C HIS A 55 11.80 -10.44 -2.52
N THR A 56 12.18 -10.46 -3.79
CA THR A 56 13.39 -9.75 -4.25
C THR A 56 13.19 -8.24 -4.33
N LEU A 57 11.96 -7.77 -4.26
CA LEU A 57 11.71 -6.35 -4.11
C LEU A 57 12.22 -5.93 -2.72
N GLU A 58 12.81 -4.75 -2.64
CA GLU A 58 13.41 -4.25 -1.40
C GLU A 58 12.39 -4.09 -0.26
N ASN A 59 11.12 -4.14 -0.59
CA ASN A 59 10.04 -3.96 0.36
C ASN A 59 9.36 -5.29 0.67
N ASP A 60 8.98 -5.46 1.93
CA ASP A 60 8.06 -6.52 2.31
C ASP A 60 6.76 -6.37 1.53
N HIS A 61 6.03 -7.47 1.44
CA HIS A 61 4.76 -7.49 0.75
C HIS A 61 3.72 -8.29 1.54
N VAL A 62 2.45 -8.09 1.20
CA VAL A 62 1.33 -8.87 1.71
C VAL A 62 0.68 -9.60 0.55
N LYS A 63 0.59 -10.92 0.66
CA LYS A 63 -0.06 -11.75 -0.34
C LYS A 63 -1.57 -11.47 -0.36
N LEU A 64 -2.11 -11.23 -1.56
CA LEU A 64 -3.55 -11.13 -1.77
C LEU A 64 -4.12 -12.46 -2.24
N SER A 65 -3.52 -13.05 -3.26
CA SER A 65 -3.96 -14.35 -3.79
C SER A 65 -2.82 -15.07 -4.50
N ALA A 66 -2.96 -16.39 -4.56
CA ALA A 66 -2.11 -17.22 -5.40
C ALA A 66 -3.03 -18.25 -6.03
N ARG A 67 -3.12 -18.26 -7.34
CA ARG A 67 -4.06 -19.13 -8.04
C ARG A 67 -3.45 -19.66 -9.32
N LYS A 68 -3.98 -20.79 -9.75
CA LYS A 68 -3.64 -21.39 -11.01
C LYS A 68 -4.58 -20.87 -12.08
N VAL A 69 -4.02 -20.46 -13.21
CA VAL A 69 -4.79 -20.00 -14.36
C VAL A 69 -4.43 -20.89 -15.54
N ASP A 70 -5.43 -21.54 -16.13
CA ASP A 70 -5.22 -22.38 -17.30
C ASP A 70 -5.20 -21.52 -18.55
N GLU A 71 -4.04 -21.50 -19.24
CA GLU A 71 -3.92 -20.90 -20.56
C GLU A 71 -3.49 -21.97 -21.56
N GLY A 72 -4.46 -22.54 -22.24
CA GLY A 72 -4.22 -23.61 -23.22
C GLY A 72 -3.73 -24.89 -22.56
N SER A 73 -2.62 -25.44 -23.04
CA SER A 73 -2.06 -26.69 -22.53
C SER A 73 -1.02 -26.50 -21.44
N LYS A 74 -0.78 -25.26 -20.99
CA LYS A 74 0.24 -24.96 -19.99
C LYS A 74 -0.41 -24.49 -18.69
N ASP A 75 0.18 -24.95 -17.58
CA ASP A 75 -0.20 -24.48 -16.27
C ASP A 75 0.48 -23.15 -15.99
N TRP A 76 -0.31 -22.13 -15.72
CA TRP A 76 0.16 -20.82 -15.31
C TRP A 76 -0.35 -20.50 -13.94
N TYR A 77 0.46 -19.75 -13.20
CA TYR A 77 0.11 -19.29 -11.86
C TYR A 77 0.18 -17.77 -11.81
N VAL A 78 -0.67 -17.20 -10.98
CA VAL A 78 -0.70 -15.76 -10.71
C VAL A 78 -0.54 -15.57 -9.22
N TYR A 79 0.46 -14.76 -8.84
CA TYR A 79 0.70 -14.36 -7.47
C TYR A 79 0.41 -12.87 -7.35
N GLU A 80 -0.65 -12.52 -6.65
CA GLU A 80 -1.05 -11.13 -6.43
C GLU A 80 -0.70 -10.70 -5.02
N TYR A 81 -0.14 -9.52 -4.88
CA TYR A 81 0.33 -8.99 -3.61
C TYR A 81 0.30 -7.48 -3.61
N VAL A 82 0.48 -6.87 -2.42
CA VAL A 82 0.60 -5.43 -2.27
C VAL A 82 1.94 -5.07 -1.65
N ILE A 83 2.48 -3.94 -2.07
CA ILE A 83 3.66 -3.33 -1.48
C ILE A 83 3.32 -1.89 -1.09
N LEU A 84 4.19 -1.27 -0.31
CA LEU A 84 4.08 0.15 0.03
C LEU A 84 5.16 0.92 -0.72
N GLU A 85 4.74 1.99 -1.40
CA GLU A 85 5.64 2.93 -2.05
C GLU A 85 5.62 4.25 -1.29
N LYS A 86 6.75 4.91 -1.22
CA LYS A 86 6.83 6.24 -0.60
C LYS A 86 5.93 7.24 -1.31
N PHE A 87 5.16 7.99 -0.56
CA PHE A 87 4.30 9.04 -1.10
C PHE A 87 4.57 10.35 -0.35
N PRO A 88 4.69 11.49 -1.04
CA PRO A 88 4.57 11.64 -2.49
C PRO A 88 5.82 11.13 -3.23
N LYS A 89 5.61 10.76 -4.49
CA LYS A 89 6.69 10.40 -5.40
C LYS A 89 7.43 11.68 -5.82
N TYR A 90 8.71 11.58 -6.10
CA TYR A 90 9.53 12.73 -6.53
C TYR A 90 9.78 13.80 -5.45
N SER A 91 9.58 13.46 -4.18
CA SER A 91 9.86 14.33 -3.06
C SER A 91 10.44 13.52 -1.91
N ASP A 92 11.35 14.10 -1.17
CA ASP A 92 11.86 13.48 0.07
C ASP A 92 10.97 13.80 1.26
N GLN A 93 9.96 14.66 1.07
CA GLN A 93 9.03 15.00 2.12
C GLN A 93 8.16 13.79 2.44
N ARG A 94 8.12 13.43 3.72
CA ARG A 94 7.40 12.25 4.20
C ARG A 94 6.12 12.59 4.96
N ASP A 95 6.00 13.84 5.36
CA ASP A 95 4.89 14.31 6.15
C ASP A 95 4.06 15.29 5.32
N LEU A 96 2.75 15.11 5.37
CA LEU A 96 1.82 15.88 4.54
C LEU A 96 0.79 16.57 5.40
N PHE A 97 0.42 17.80 5.00
CA PHE A 97 -0.72 18.49 5.55
C PHE A 97 -1.85 18.41 4.53
N LEU A 98 -3.00 17.92 4.97
CA LEU A 98 -4.16 17.74 4.09
C LEU A 98 -5.35 18.56 4.63
N THR A 99 -6.08 19.19 3.73
CA THR A 99 -7.35 19.83 4.08
C THR A 99 -8.45 18.76 4.15
N THR A 100 -9.47 19.01 4.95
CA THR A 100 -10.60 18.08 5.05
C THR A 100 -11.30 17.90 3.71
N ASP A 101 -11.34 18.94 2.88
CA ASP A 101 -11.99 18.90 1.57
C ASP A 101 -11.28 17.96 0.58
N SER A 102 -10.01 17.66 0.80
CA SER A 102 -9.25 16.78 -0.10
C SER A 102 -9.48 15.31 0.20
N ILE A 103 -10.11 14.96 1.30
CA ILE A 103 -10.27 13.59 1.75
C ILE A 103 -11.67 13.08 1.41
N PHE A 104 -11.70 11.93 0.72
CA PHE A 104 -12.94 11.24 0.43
C PHE A 104 -13.38 10.39 1.61
N THR A 105 -12.48 9.59 2.17
CA THR A 105 -12.79 8.78 3.35
C THR A 105 -11.51 8.39 4.10
N ILE A 106 -11.69 8.07 5.38
CA ILE A 106 -10.63 7.58 6.26
C ILE A 106 -11.09 6.22 6.79
N LEU A 107 -10.22 5.21 6.67
CA LEU A 107 -10.55 3.85 7.05
C LEU A 107 -9.47 3.26 7.96
N ASP A 108 -9.84 2.26 8.74
CA ASP A 108 -8.87 1.50 9.50
C ASP A 108 -8.22 0.45 8.60
N PRO A 109 -6.87 0.32 8.63
CA PRO A 109 -6.21 -0.72 7.85
C PRO A 109 -6.48 -2.10 8.46
N THR A 110 -6.42 -3.13 7.60
CA THR A 110 -6.43 -4.50 8.11
C THR A 110 -5.16 -4.74 8.93
N GLU A 111 -5.19 -5.76 9.77
CA GLU A 111 -4.04 -6.11 10.60
C GLU A 111 -2.79 -6.42 9.76
N GLU A 112 -2.96 -7.12 8.63
CA GLU A 112 -1.86 -7.46 7.73
C GLU A 112 -1.23 -6.23 7.11
N ILE A 113 -2.02 -5.29 6.67
CA ILE A 113 -1.54 -4.02 6.09
C ILE A 113 -0.84 -3.19 7.17
N LEU A 114 -1.41 -3.16 8.38
CA LEU A 114 -0.79 -2.43 9.50
C LEU A 114 0.58 -3.02 9.85
N LYS A 115 0.70 -4.35 9.85
CA LYS A 115 1.99 -5.01 10.08
C LYS A 115 3.00 -4.68 8.99
N LEU A 116 2.56 -4.67 7.74
CA LEU A 116 3.42 -4.28 6.62
C LEU A 116 3.93 -2.85 6.80
N TYR A 117 3.04 -1.93 7.14
CA TYR A 117 3.39 -0.54 7.39
C TYR A 117 4.41 -0.40 8.52
N ASN A 118 4.19 -1.11 9.63
CA ASN A 118 5.10 -1.07 10.77
C ASN A 118 6.48 -1.64 10.42
N ARG A 119 6.54 -2.69 9.61
CA ARG A 119 7.82 -3.24 9.14
C ARG A 119 8.56 -2.23 8.27
N CYS A 120 7.86 -1.51 7.41
CA CYS A 120 8.47 -0.47 6.58
C CYS A 120 9.04 0.69 7.40
N LEU A 121 8.41 1.01 8.52
CA LEU A 121 8.87 2.08 9.42
C LEU A 121 10.00 1.62 10.33
N GLY A 122 9.93 0.39 10.83
CA GLY A 122 10.79 -0.10 11.89
C GLY A 122 12.11 -0.70 11.44
N SER A 123 12.29 -0.83 10.17
CA SER A 123 13.50 -1.42 9.59
C SER A 123 14.59 -0.39 9.37
#